data_9d0e4985b4bf646c15103e3a9351c86e
#
_entry.id   9d0e4985b4bf646c15103e3a9351c86e
#
_cell.length_a   1.000
_cell.length_b   1.000
_cell.length_c   1.000
_cell.angle_alpha   90.00
_cell.angle_beta   90.00
_cell.angle_gamma   90.00
#
_symmetry.space_group_name_H-M   'P 1'
#
loop_
_entity.id
_entity.type
_entity.pdbx_description
1 polymer ?
#
loop_
_entity_poly.entity_id
_entity_poly.type
_entity_poly.pdbx_seq_one_letter_code
_entity_poly.pdbx_strand_id
1 'polypeptide(L)'
;EMPVVYNDRIAPLNTLARDFLLKLYGRTSYKGLTAEQVLYGWMQRPETWSDEPMLLVKDSKLRQQLGIDGKYARLADLFDNTGQYRLQQLIASGGETKAVRELDEKVGIILMLTEGELLRPASGVAINQHRLVAEICYNRIPFVSLLFITNLTLGILAFCLLLIPAFRFRHCLWQTVCLLGGLSWLVLVAGYALRWYISGRIPLGNGFE
;
A
#
# COMPACT_ATOMS: atom_id res chain seq x y z
N GLU A 1 -9.17 -3.24 -18.26
CA GLU A 1 -8.94 -2.35 -17.13
C GLU A 1 -8.63 -0.94 -17.62
N MET A 2 -9.09 0.06 -16.89
CA MET A 2 -8.96 1.48 -17.25
C MET A 2 -7.53 1.96 -16.99
N PRO A 3 -6.78 2.44 -18.00
CA PRO A 3 -5.49 3.07 -17.81
C PRO A 3 -5.68 4.50 -17.30
N VAL A 4 -4.91 4.88 -16.29
CA VAL A 4 -4.91 6.22 -15.69
C VAL A 4 -3.50 6.77 -15.63
N VAL A 5 -3.37 8.10 -15.63
CA VAL A 5 -2.08 8.75 -15.37
C VAL A 5 -1.90 8.85 -13.87
N TYR A 6 -0.88 8.16 -13.36
CA TYR A 6 -0.57 8.12 -11.93
C TYR A 6 0.94 8.11 -11.71
N ASN A 7 1.44 9.01 -10.85
CA ASN A 7 2.89 9.19 -10.61
C ASN A 7 3.70 9.37 -11.90
N ASP A 8 3.23 10.26 -12.78
CA ASP A 8 3.85 10.62 -14.07
C ASP A 8 4.03 9.44 -15.05
N ARG A 9 3.24 8.38 -14.88
CA ARG A 9 3.21 7.23 -15.79
C ARG A 9 1.78 6.73 -16.02
N ILE A 10 1.61 5.96 -17.08
CA ILE A 10 0.37 5.24 -17.32
C ILE A 10 0.39 3.98 -16.46
N ALA A 11 -0.57 3.87 -15.55
CA ALA A 11 -0.76 2.73 -14.67
C ALA A 11 -2.18 2.19 -14.78
N PRO A 12 -2.44 0.92 -14.43
CA PRO A 12 -3.81 0.43 -14.30
C PRO A 12 -4.50 1.10 -13.10
N LEU A 13 -5.82 1.29 -13.20
CA LEU A 13 -6.65 1.82 -12.10
C LEU A 13 -6.47 1.02 -10.80
N ASN A 14 -6.20 -0.29 -10.92
CA ASN A 14 -5.88 -1.17 -9.79
C ASN A 14 -4.72 -0.64 -8.94
N THR A 15 -3.64 -0.16 -9.56
CA THR A 15 -2.48 0.39 -8.84
C THR A 15 -2.88 1.62 -8.04
N LEU A 16 -3.55 2.59 -8.67
CA LEU A 16 -4.03 3.79 -8.00
C LEU A 16 -4.98 3.45 -6.84
N ALA A 17 -5.93 2.54 -7.06
CA ALA A 17 -6.89 2.13 -6.05
C ALA A 17 -6.21 1.44 -4.85
N ARG A 18 -5.21 0.59 -5.09
CA ARG A 18 -4.45 -0.07 -4.02
C ARG A 18 -3.64 0.93 -3.21
N ASP A 19 -2.96 1.87 -3.87
CA ASP A 19 -2.19 2.91 -3.19
C ASP A 19 -3.08 3.84 -2.39
N PHE A 20 -4.25 4.23 -2.94
CA PHE A 20 -5.27 4.99 -2.25
C PHE A 20 -5.69 4.28 -0.95
N LEU A 21 -6.12 3.02 -1.04
CA LEU A 21 -6.60 2.27 0.12
C LEU A 21 -5.47 1.98 1.11
N LEU A 22 -4.25 1.70 0.63
CA LEU A 22 -3.09 1.48 1.47
C LEU A 22 -2.71 2.73 2.27
N LYS A 23 -2.76 3.92 1.65
CA LYS A 23 -2.51 5.19 2.32
C LYS A 23 -3.57 5.50 3.36
N LEU A 24 -4.85 5.30 3.06
CA LEU A 24 -5.95 5.62 3.97
C LEU A 24 -6.05 4.61 5.11
N TYR A 25 -6.15 3.31 4.77
CA TYR A 25 -6.51 2.24 5.69
C TYR A 25 -5.33 1.39 6.15
N GLY A 26 -4.21 1.41 5.39
CA GLY A 26 -3.03 0.60 5.67
C GLY A 26 -3.14 -0.86 5.20
N ARG A 27 -4.18 -1.20 4.41
CA ARG A 27 -4.39 -2.52 3.80
C ARG A 27 -4.87 -2.35 2.36
N THR A 28 -4.85 -3.43 1.59
CA THR A 28 -5.26 -3.46 0.17
C THR A 28 -6.70 -3.96 -0.05
N SER A 29 -7.44 -4.21 1.02
CA SER A 29 -8.87 -4.57 1.02
C SER A 29 -9.56 -4.01 2.26
N TYR A 30 -10.86 -3.74 2.17
CA TYR A 30 -11.68 -3.19 3.24
C TYR A 30 -13.01 -3.95 3.35
N LYS A 31 -13.32 -4.55 4.50
CA LYS A 31 -14.57 -5.31 4.76
C LYS A 31 -14.95 -6.30 3.62
N GLY A 32 -13.95 -6.97 3.04
CA GLY A 32 -14.15 -7.92 1.94
C GLY A 32 -14.24 -7.27 0.55
N LEU A 33 -14.21 -5.94 0.46
CA LEU A 33 -14.20 -5.20 -0.81
C LEU A 33 -12.78 -5.07 -1.34
N THR A 34 -12.63 -5.09 -2.67
CA THR A 34 -11.36 -4.80 -3.34
C THR A 34 -11.06 -3.30 -3.30
N ALA A 35 -9.82 -2.94 -3.55
CA ALA A 35 -9.40 -1.54 -3.56
C ALA A 35 -10.17 -0.72 -4.60
N GLU A 36 -10.44 -1.29 -5.78
CA GLU A 36 -11.21 -0.64 -6.83
C GLU A 36 -12.67 -0.42 -6.41
N GLN A 37 -13.28 -1.39 -5.72
CA GLN A 37 -14.65 -1.23 -5.21
C GLN A 37 -14.74 -0.12 -4.17
N VAL A 38 -13.72 0.00 -3.30
CA VAL A 38 -13.63 1.09 -2.33
C VAL A 38 -13.46 2.44 -3.03
N LEU A 39 -12.55 2.52 -4.01
CA LEU A 39 -12.32 3.73 -4.80
C LEU A 39 -13.61 4.19 -5.49
N TYR A 40 -14.31 3.27 -6.17
CA TYR A 40 -15.61 3.55 -6.79
C TYR A 40 -16.66 3.96 -5.77
N GLY A 41 -16.66 3.34 -4.59
CA GLY A 41 -17.56 3.70 -3.49
C GLY A 41 -17.41 5.17 -3.10
N TRP A 42 -16.19 5.63 -2.90
CA TRP A 42 -15.89 7.04 -2.61
C TRP A 42 -16.31 7.99 -3.73
N MET A 43 -16.14 7.61 -4.98
CA MET A 43 -16.55 8.42 -6.13
C MET A 43 -18.07 8.52 -6.29
N GLN A 44 -18.77 7.43 -6.02
CA GLN A 44 -20.22 7.34 -6.27
C GLN A 44 -21.06 7.84 -5.09
N ARG A 45 -20.59 7.62 -3.87
CA ARG A 45 -21.33 7.91 -2.64
C ARG A 45 -20.39 8.43 -1.54
N PRO A 46 -19.76 9.59 -1.74
CA PRO A 46 -18.81 10.14 -0.77
C PRO A 46 -19.42 10.35 0.61
N GLU A 47 -20.72 10.72 0.68
CA GLU A 47 -21.45 10.92 1.92
C GLU A 47 -21.49 9.65 2.78
N THR A 48 -21.82 8.50 2.17
CA THR A 48 -21.86 7.21 2.87
C THR A 48 -20.47 6.77 3.33
N TRP A 49 -19.46 7.02 2.51
CA TRP A 49 -18.08 6.63 2.83
C TRP A 49 -17.41 7.55 3.83
N SER A 50 -17.88 8.80 3.98
CA SER A 50 -17.38 9.72 5.00
C SER A 50 -17.64 9.23 6.44
N ASP A 51 -18.69 8.41 6.63
CA ASP A 51 -19.02 7.79 7.92
C ASP A 51 -18.29 6.46 8.18
N GLU A 52 -17.57 5.94 7.19
CA GLU A 52 -16.80 4.71 7.36
C GLU A 52 -15.47 4.95 8.07
N PRO A 53 -15.15 4.17 9.16
CA PRO A 53 -13.90 4.31 9.91
C PRO A 53 -12.73 3.70 9.14
N MET A 54 -12.15 4.45 8.20
CA MET A 54 -11.08 3.94 7.36
C MET A 54 -9.81 4.82 7.31
N LEU A 55 -9.81 5.98 7.97
CA LEU A 55 -8.61 6.81 8.06
C LEU A 55 -7.72 6.32 9.20
N LEU A 56 -6.65 5.62 8.89
CA LEU A 56 -5.70 5.11 9.88
C LEU A 56 -4.96 6.27 10.56
N VAL A 57 -5.17 6.45 11.86
CA VAL A 57 -4.48 7.41 12.73
C VAL A 57 -3.57 6.64 13.68
N LYS A 58 -2.26 6.63 13.40
CA LYS A 58 -1.28 5.85 14.19
C LYS A 58 -0.97 6.51 15.53
N ASP A 59 -0.94 7.84 15.58
CA ASP A 59 -0.57 8.61 16.75
C ASP A 59 -1.70 8.61 17.79
N SER A 60 -1.39 8.17 19.01
CA SER A 60 -2.37 8.08 20.11
C SER A 60 -2.76 9.44 20.68
N LYS A 61 -1.83 10.42 20.69
CA LYS A 61 -2.10 11.77 21.19
C LYS A 61 -3.07 12.50 20.25
N LEU A 62 -2.83 12.39 18.93
CA LEU A 62 -3.73 12.97 17.93
C LEU A 62 -5.13 12.37 18.02
N ARG A 63 -5.25 11.04 18.20
CA ARG A 63 -6.55 10.39 18.40
C ARG A 63 -7.29 10.94 19.61
N GLN A 64 -6.59 11.10 20.73
CA GLN A 64 -7.17 11.64 21.96
C GLN A 64 -7.62 13.11 21.79
N GLN A 65 -6.83 13.93 21.10
CA GLN A 65 -7.18 15.33 20.80
C GLN A 65 -8.41 15.45 19.89
N LEU A 66 -8.56 14.52 18.95
CA LEU A 66 -9.71 14.50 18.04
C LEU A 66 -10.93 13.76 18.59
N GLY A 67 -10.80 13.06 19.75
CA GLY A 67 -11.88 12.26 20.34
C GLY A 67 -12.19 11.00 19.51
N ILE A 68 -11.17 10.42 18.87
CA ILE A 68 -11.33 9.22 18.03
C ILE A 68 -11.17 7.96 18.88
N ASP A 69 -12.21 7.16 18.93
CA ASP A 69 -12.19 5.86 19.56
C ASP A 69 -11.58 4.81 18.63
N GLY A 70 -10.41 4.29 18.96
CA GLY A 70 -9.74 3.27 18.14
C GLY A 70 -8.64 3.80 17.22
N LYS A 71 -8.26 2.99 16.21
CA LYS A 71 -7.15 3.31 15.29
C LYS A 71 -7.61 4.02 14.02
N TYR A 72 -8.88 4.00 13.73
CA TYR A 72 -9.46 4.50 12.47
C TYR A 72 -10.45 5.61 12.75
N ALA A 73 -10.26 6.75 12.10
CA ALA A 73 -11.18 7.88 12.08
C ALA A 73 -12.16 7.76 10.91
N ARG A 74 -13.31 8.37 11.04
CA ARG A 74 -14.21 8.69 9.93
C ARG A 74 -13.81 10.04 9.36
N LEU A 75 -14.07 10.27 8.09
CA LEU A 75 -13.85 11.60 7.51
C LEU A 75 -14.74 12.65 8.23
N ALA A 76 -15.99 12.28 8.53
CA ALA A 76 -16.93 13.11 9.27
C ALA A 76 -16.41 13.55 10.65
N ASP A 77 -15.64 12.71 11.37
CA ASP A 77 -15.08 13.05 12.68
C ASP A 77 -14.05 14.20 12.64
N LEU A 78 -13.53 14.50 11.44
CA LEU A 78 -12.54 15.57 11.22
C LEU A 78 -13.16 16.95 10.98
N PHE A 79 -14.49 17.02 10.93
CA PHE A 79 -15.24 18.27 10.84
C PHE A 79 -16.02 18.48 12.13
N ASP A 80 -16.17 19.72 12.55
CA ASP A 80 -17.01 20.06 13.68
C ASP A 80 -18.49 20.24 13.27
N ASN A 81 -19.37 20.47 14.25
CA ASN A 81 -20.79 20.66 13.99
C ASN A 81 -21.10 21.91 13.14
N THR A 82 -20.14 22.80 12.94
CA THR A 82 -20.24 23.99 12.08
C THR A 82 -19.67 23.73 10.69
N GLY A 83 -19.16 22.53 10.43
CA GLY A 83 -18.51 22.16 9.17
C GLY A 83 -17.06 22.66 9.04
N GLN A 84 -16.46 23.15 10.12
CA GLN A 84 -15.07 23.58 10.09
C GLN A 84 -14.12 22.38 10.23
N TYR A 85 -13.04 22.43 9.47
CA TYR A 85 -12.02 21.39 9.47
C TYR A 85 -11.11 21.47 10.69
N ARG A 86 -11.22 20.51 11.59
CA ARG A 86 -10.56 20.48 12.90
C ARG A 86 -9.04 20.44 12.83
N LEU A 87 -8.46 19.79 11.81
CA LEU A 87 -7.01 19.75 11.64
C LEU A 87 -6.43 21.13 11.29
N GLN A 88 -7.16 21.96 10.55
CA GLN A 88 -6.73 23.32 10.24
C GLN A 88 -6.62 24.18 11.49
N GLN A 89 -7.52 24.00 12.45
CA GLN A 89 -7.45 24.68 13.75
C GLN A 89 -6.23 24.23 14.56
N LEU A 90 -5.89 22.91 14.51
CA LEU A 90 -4.69 22.39 15.17
C LEU A 90 -3.41 22.93 14.53
N ILE A 91 -3.35 23.02 13.21
CA ILE A 91 -2.22 23.59 12.49
C ILE A 91 -2.05 25.09 12.82
N ALA A 92 -3.14 25.85 12.81
CA ALA A 92 -3.13 27.28 13.12
C ALA A 92 -2.70 27.58 14.57
N SER A 93 -2.99 26.67 15.52
CA SER A 93 -2.56 26.78 16.92
C SER A 93 -1.09 26.36 17.16
N GLY A 94 -0.32 26.06 16.12
CA GLY A 94 1.07 25.62 16.22
C GLY A 94 1.23 24.13 16.55
N GLY A 95 0.15 23.33 16.49
CA GLY A 95 0.15 21.88 16.71
C GLY A 95 0.51 21.06 15.47
N GLU A 96 1.20 21.64 14.49
CA GLU A 96 1.60 20.90 13.27
C GLU A 96 2.64 19.83 13.59
N THR A 97 2.16 18.62 13.79
CA THR A 97 3.00 17.43 13.97
C THR A 97 3.04 16.61 12.68
N LYS A 98 4.03 15.69 12.56
CA LYS A 98 4.07 14.74 11.44
C LYS A 98 2.75 13.95 11.32
N ALA A 99 2.14 13.59 12.45
CA ALA A 99 0.87 12.84 12.47
C ALA A 99 -0.31 13.66 11.93
N VAL A 100 -0.36 14.95 12.23
CA VAL A 100 -1.38 15.89 11.71
C VAL A 100 -1.22 16.02 10.20
N ARG A 101 0.00 16.19 9.71
CA ARG A 101 0.30 16.29 8.27
C ARG A 101 -0.05 15.00 7.53
N GLU A 102 0.31 13.82 8.07
CA GLU A 102 -0.07 12.53 7.48
C GLU A 102 -1.60 12.34 7.39
N LEU A 103 -2.35 12.82 8.37
CA LEU A 103 -3.80 12.76 8.35
C LEU A 103 -4.41 13.76 7.37
N ASP A 104 -3.86 14.97 7.30
CA ASP A 104 -4.26 16.01 6.35
C ASP A 104 -4.03 15.58 4.90
N GLU A 105 -2.87 14.96 4.60
CA GLU A 105 -2.60 14.36 3.29
C GLU A 105 -3.65 13.31 2.89
N LYS A 106 -4.12 12.49 3.83
CA LYS A 106 -5.17 11.49 3.56
C LYS A 106 -6.50 12.14 3.20
N VAL A 107 -6.87 13.19 3.92
CA VAL A 107 -8.08 13.97 3.61
C VAL A 107 -7.94 14.64 2.24
N GLY A 108 -6.79 15.24 1.95
CA GLY A 108 -6.51 15.83 0.65
C GLY A 108 -6.66 14.85 -0.52
N ILE A 109 -6.18 13.60 -0.36
CA ILE A 109 -6.33 12.56 -1.37
C ILE A 109 -7.81 12.19 -1.60
N ILE A 110 -8.64 12.16 -0.54
CA ILE A 110 -10.07 11.91 -0.67
C ILE A 110 -10.74 13.05 -1.42
N LEU A 111 -10.43 14.30 -1.07
CA LEU A 111 -10.98 15.47 -1.75
C LEU A 111 -10.62 15.49 -3.24
N MET A 112 -9.35 15.26 -3.57
CA MET A 112 -8.90 15.14 -4.97
C MET A 112 -9.63 14.01 -5.73
N LEU A 113 -9.98 12.91 -5.04
CA LEU A 113 -10.76 11.83 -5.65
C LEU A 113 -12.20 12.25 -5.91
N THR A 114 -12.86 12.89 -4.93
CA THR A 114 -14.27 13.31 -5.03
C THR A 114 -14.45 14.44 -6.03
N GLU A 115 -13.46 15.31 -6.19
CA GLU A 115 -13.43 16.38 -7.19
C GLU A 115 -13.05 15.87 -8.60
N GLY A 116 -12.66 14.60 -8.71
CA GLY A 116 -12.25 13.98 -9.97
C GLY A 116 -10.84 14.30 -10.45
N GLU A 117 -10.08 15.06 -9.67
CA GLU A 117 -8.69 15.45 -10.01
C GLU A 117 -7.71 14.29 -9.94
N LEU A 118 -7.97 13.30 -9.09
CA LEU A 118 -7.12 12.13 -8.92
C LEU A 118 -7.17 11.18 -10.12
N LEU A 119 -8.29 11.17 -10.85
CA LEU A 119 -8.51 10.28 -12.00
C LEU A 119 -8.28 11.03 -13.31
N ARG A 120 -7.05 11.02 -13.78
CA ARG A 120 -6.70 11.54 -15.11
C ARG A 120 -6.65 10.38 -16.11
N PRO A 121 -7.64 10.27 -17.02
CA PRO A 121 -7.61 9.23 -18.04
C PRO A 121 -6.40 9.41 -18.97
N ALA A 122 -5.75 8.32 -19.34
CA ALA A 122 -4.61 8.33 -20.25
C ALA A 122 -5.08 8.51 -21.73
N SER A 123 -5.73 9.64 -22.02
CA SER A 123 -6.19 9.96 -23.37
C SER A 123 -5.05 10.52 -24.21
N GLY A 124 -4.88 10.00 -25.45
CA GLY A 124 -3.91 10.51 -26.43
C GLY A 124 -2.47 10.03 -26.26
N VAL A 125 -2.18 9.14 -25.30
CA VAL A 125 -0.85 8.56 -25.11
C VAL A 125 -0.83 7.09 -25.55
N ALA A 126 0.26 6.65 -26.21
CA ALA A 126 0.42 5.25 -26.60
C ALA A 126 0.48 4.33 -25.39
N ILE A 127 -0.53 3.48 -25.22
CA ILE A 127 -0.69 2.59 -24.09
C ILE A 127 -0.01 1.25 -24.40
N ASN A 128 0.99 0.88 -23.60
CA ASN A 128 1.59 -0.45 -23.68
C ASN A 128 0.76 -1.45 -22.82
N GLN A 129 -0.15 -2.18 -23.48
CA GLN A 129 -1.02 -3.15 -22.83
C GLN A 129 -0.25 -4.25 -22.08
N HIS A 130 0.91 -4.68 -22.60
CA HIS A 130 1.72 -5.72 -21.93
C HIS A 130 2.24 -5.25 -20.57
N ARG A 131 2.63 -3.99 -20.44
CA ARG A 131 3.05 -3.42 -19.14
C ARG A 131 1.89 -3.35 -18.16
N LEU A 132 0.71 -2.94 -18.61
CA LEU A 132 -0.49 -2.90 -17.74
C LEU A 132 -0.85 -4.29 -17.22
N VAL A 133 -0.88 -5.29 -18.09
CA VAL A 133 -1.17 -6.69 -17.69
C VAL A 133 -0.10 -7.21 -16.73
N ALA A 134 1.18 -6.95 -17.01
CA ALA A 134 2.29 -7.34 -16.14
C ALA A 134 2.16 -6.71 -14.74
N GLU A 135 1.77 -5.44 -14.66
CA GLU A 135 1.56 -4.73 -13.39
C GLU A 135 0.39 -5.31 -12.60
N ILE A 136 -0.72 -5.63 -13.24
CA ILE A 136 -1.86 -6.28 -12.61
C ILE A 136 -1.48 -7.65 -12.06
N CYS A 137 -0.76 -8.46 -12.84
CA CYS A 137 -0.25 -9.76 -12.39
C CYS A 137 0.68 -9.60 -11.19
N TYR A 138 1.60 -8.63 -11.24
CA TYR A 138 2.51 -8.32 -10.13
C TYR A 138 1.74 -7.93 -8.86
N ASN A 139 0.73 -7.07 -8.98
CA ASN A 139 -0.08 -6.61 -7.85
C ASN A 139 -0.91 -7.71 -7.18
N ARG A 140 -1.22 -8.80 -7.89
CA ARG A 140 -1.97 -9.94 -7.34
C ARG A 140 -1.12 -10.82 -6.41
N ILE A 141 0.19 -10.85 -6.62
CA ILE A 141 1.09 -11.73 -5.89
C ILE A 141 1.79 -10.91 -4.79
N PRO A 142 1.63 -11.27 -3.51
CA PRO A 142 2.32 -10.59 -2.41
C PRO A 142 3.80 -11.02 -2.34
N PHE A 143 4.57 -10.75 -3.40
CA PHE A 143 5.96 -11.20 -3.55
C PHE A 143 6.84 -10.90 -2.33
N VAL A 144 6.77 -9.66 -1.83
CA VAL A 144 7.63 -9.22 -0.72
C VAL A 144 7.33 -10.01 0.55
N SER A 145 6.05 -10.14 0.93
CA SER A 145 5.66 -10.88 2.13
C SER A 145 5.97 -12.36 2.03
N LEU A 146 5.71 -12.96 0.87
CA LEU A 146 5.96 -14.38 0.62
C LEU A 146 7.45 -14.69 0.67
N LEU A 147 8.29 -13.91 -0.01
CA LEU A 147 9.74 -14.07 -0.01
C LEU A 147 10.34 -13.79 1.37
N PHE A 148 9.84 -12.80 2.09
CA PHE A 148 10.30 -12.49 3.45
C PHE A 148 10.06 -13.67 4.39
N ILE A 149 8.83 -14.21 4.43
CA ILE A 149 8.48 -15.35 5.29
C ILE A 149 9.30 -16.59 4.90
N THR A 150 9.41 -16.88 3.59
CA THR A 150 10.18 -18.03 3.10
C THR A 150 11.66 -17.92 3.48
N ASN A 151 12.29 -16.77 3.24
CA ASN A 151 13.72 -16.60 3.55
C ASN A 151 13.98 -16.58 5.06
N LEU A 152 13.07 -16.00 5.85
CA LEU A 152 13.17 -16.02 7.31
C LEU A 152 13.10 -17.45 7.85
N THR A 153 12.14 -18.26 7.39
CA THR A 153 12.02 -19.68 7.78
C THR A 153 13.21 -20.51 7.35
N LEU A 154 13.71 -20.32 6.12
CA LEU A 154 14.91 -21.00 5.64
C LEU A 154 16.15 -20.60 6.45
N GLY A 155 16.28 -19.33 6.82
CA GLY A 155 17.39 -18.83 7.66
C GLY A 155 17.36 -19.43 9.06
N ILE A 156 16.20 -19.50 9.71
CA ILE A 156 16.04 -20.14 11.02
C ILE A 156 16.37 -21.64 10.92
N LEU A 157 15.87 -22.32 9.90
CA LEU A 157 16.15 -23.74 9.70
C LEU A 157 17.66 -23.99 9.48
N ALA A 158 18.33 -23.19 8.65
CA ALA A 158 19.77 -23.27 8.43
C ALA A 158 20.54 -23.06 9.74
N PHE A 159 20.15 -22.07 10.55
CA PHE A 159 20.76 -21.78 11.84
C PHE A 159 20.59 -22.97 12.81
N CYS A 160 19.39 -23.56 12.91
CA CYS A 160 19.17 -24.75 13.73
C CYS A 160 20.01 -25.94 13.29
N LEU A 161 20.16 -26.17 11.97
CA LEU A 161 21.00 -27.23 11.43
C LEU A 161 22.52 -27.03 11.73
N LEU A 162 22.96 -25.80 11.90
CA LEU A 162 24.32 -25.49 12.32
C LEU A 162 24.54 -25.81 13.80
N LEU A 163 23.53 -25.57 14.65
CA LEU A 163 23.64 -25.80 16.10
C LEU A 163 23.54 -27.28 16.49
N ILE A 164 22.92 -28.13 15.66
CA ILE A 164 22.73 -29.56 15.97
C ILE A 164 23.59 -30.42 15.03
N PRO A 165 24.90 -30.62 15.34
CA PRO A 165 25.82 -31.32 14.45
C PRO A 165 25.56 -32.84 14.32
N ALA A 166 24.85 -33.44 15.30
CA ALA A 166 24.64 -34.89 15.37
C ALA A 166 23.40 -35.39 14.62
N PHE A 167 22.73 -34.53 13.80
CA PHE A 167 21.52 -34.91 13.11
C PHE A 167 21.79 -35.79 11.87
N ARG A 168 21.22 -36.99 11.84
CA ARG A 168 21.49 -38.03 10.83
C ARG A 168 21.19 -37.59 9.38
N PHE A 169 20.17 -36.70 9.17
CA PHE A 169 19.78 -36.21 7.86
C PHE A 169 20.31 -34.82 7.54
N ARG A 170 21.30 -34.33 8.29
CA ARG A 170 21.85 -32.98 8.15
C ARG A 170 22.24 -32.59 6.73
N HIS A 171 22.95 -33.48 6.03
CA HIS A 171 23.40 -33.20 4.67
C HIS A 171 22.27 -33.04 3.68
N CYS A 172 21.26 -33.90 3.74
CA CYS A 172 20.08 -33.82 2.88
C CYS A 172 19.29 -32.53 3.14
N LEU A 173 19.03 -32.21 4.42
CA LEU A 173 18.34 -30.98 4.80
C LEU A 173 19.12 -29.74 4.42
N TRP A 174 20.45 -29.75 4.58
CA TRP A 174 21.28 -28.62 4.17
C TRP A 174 21.23 -28.39 2.65
N GLN A 175 21.30 -29.44 1.84
CA GLN A 175 21.14 -29.33 0.39
C GLN A 175 19.76 -28.79 0.02
N THR A 176 18.71 -29.24 0.70
CA THR A 176 17.33 -28.73 0.47
C THR A 176 17.22 -27.25 0.82
N VAL A 177 17.78 -26.82 1.95
CA VAL A 177 17.79 -25.40 2.35
C VAL A 177 18.54 -24.55 1.34
N CYS A 178 19.72 -25.00 0.87
CA CYS A 178 20.49 -24.30 -0.15
C CYS A 178 19.74 -24.21 -1.48
N LEU A 179 19.09 -25.28 -1.91
CA LEU A 179 18.31 -25.31 -3.16
C LEU A 179 17.08 -24.36 -3.07
N LEU A 180 16.34 -24.43 -1.98
CA LEU A 180 15.19 -23.55 -1.77
C LEU A 180 15.60 -22.09 -1.62
N GLY A 181 16.72 -21.82 -0.95
CA GLY A 181 17.32 -20.48 -0.86
C GLY A 181 17.71 -19.94 -2.23
N GLY A 182 18.34 -20.76 -3.06
CA GLY A 182 18.70 -20.42 -4.44
C GLY A 182 17.47 -20.13 -5.31
N LEU A 183 16.41 -20.96 -5.20
CA LEU A 183 15.15 -20.71 -5.88
C LEU A 183 14.47 -19.41 -5.41
N SER A 184 14.46 -19.17 -4.11
CA SER A 184 13.90 -17.94 -3.54
C SER A 184 14.65 -16.72 -4.06
N TRP A 185 15.99 -16.79 -4.17
CA TRP A 185 16.80 -15.73 -4.75
C TRP A 185 16.46 -15.47 -6.22
N LEU A 186 16.30 -16.53 -7.02
CA LEU A 186 15.90 -16.39 -8.43
C LEU A 186 14.52 -15.72 -8.57
N VAL A 187 13.55 -16.08 -7.71
CA VAL A 187 12.23 -15.44 -7.70
C VAL A 187 12.33 -13.96 -7.32
N LEU A 188 13.21 -13.60 -6.38
CA LEU A 188 13.47 -12.22 -6.00
C LEU A 188 14.04 -11.42 -7.18
N VAL A 189 15.05 -11.96 -7.87
CA VAL A 189 15.63 -11.32 -9.06
C VAL A 189 14.60 -11.16 -10.18
N ALA A 190 13.78 -12.18 -10.42
CA ALA A 190 12.70 -12.13 -11.42
C ALA A 190 11.64 -11.07 -11.05
N GLY A 191 11.24 -11.00 -9.78
CA GLY A 191 10.32 -9.96 -9.29
C GLY A 191 10.89 -8.55 -9.45
N TYR A 192 12.18 -8.38 -9.17
CA TYR A 192 12.87 -7.11 -9.38
C TYR A 192 12.95 -6.72 -10.86
N ALA A 193 13.30 -7.66 -11.73
CA ALA A 193 13.33 -7.44 -13.18
C ALA A 193 11.95 -7.08 -13.74
N LEU A 194 10.90 -7.76 -13.26
CA LEU A 194 9.53 -7.47 -13.62
C LEU A 194 9.12 -6.06 -13.19
N ARG A 195 9.48 -5.65 -11.98
CA ARG A 195 9.22 -4.30 -11.49
C ARG A 195 9.96 -3.25 -12.31
N TRP A 196 11.21 -3.50 -12.70
CA TRP A 196 11.96 -2.65 -13.62
C TRP A 196 11.26 -2.51 -14.97
N TYR A 197 10.81 -3.63 -15.54
CA TYR A 197 10.06 -3.62 -16.81
C TYR A 197 8.76 -2.79 -16.70
N ILE A 198 8.00 -2.93 -15.61
CA ILE A 198 6.75 -2.21 -15.36
C ILE A 198 7.01 -0.71 -15.19
N SER A 199 7.97 -0.33 -14.34
CA SER A 199 8.25 1.08 -14.02
C SER A 199 8.94 1.83 -15.17
N GLY A 200 9.64 1.10 -16.06
CA GLY A 200 10.44 1.68 -17.13
C GLY A 200 11.72 2.40 -16.67
N ARG A 201 12.00 2.39 -15.37
CA ARG A 201 13.20 2.97 -14.73
C ARG A 201 13.73 2.03 -13.66
N ILE A 202 15.00 2.18 -13.30
CA ILE A 202 15.62 1.34 -12.26
C ILE A 202 14.90 1.61 -10.93
N PRO A 203 14.35 0.58 -10.24
CA PRO A 203 13.55 0.76 -9.02
C PRO A 203 14.39 1.07 -7.76
N LEU A 204 15.60 1.57 -7.91
CA LEU A 204 16.50 2.01 -6.82
C LEU A 204 16.50 3.54 -6.63
N GLY A 205 15.75 4.28 -7.43
CA GLY A 205 15.84 5.74 -7.48
C GLY A 205 15.12 6.48 -6.35
N ASN A 206 14.13 5.87 -5.71
CA ASN A 206 13.35 6.48 -4.64
C ASN A 206 13.29 5.54 -3.43
N GLY A 207 13.70 6.01 -2.25
CA GLY A 207 13.71 5.23 -1.01
C GLY A 207 12.33 4.79 -0.48
N PHE A 208 11.27 4.88 -1.28
CA PHE A 208 9.90 4.44 -1.00
C PHE A 208 9.39 3.34 -1.93
N GLU A 209 10.25 2.77 -2.79
CA GLU A 209 9.86 1.66 -3.67
C GLU A 209 10.22 0.28 -3.10
#